data_bab97868565622464f09a1d212be93cd
#
_entry.id   bab97868565622464f09a1d212be93cd
#
_cell.length_a   1.000
_cell.length_b   1.000
_cell.length_c   1.000
_cell.angle_alpha   90.00
_cell.angle_beta   90.00
_cell.angle_gamma   90.00
#
_symmetry.space_group_name_H-M   'P 1'
#
loop_
_entity.id
_entity.type
_entity.pdbx_description
1 polymer ?
#
loop_
_entity_poly.entity_id
_entity_poly.type
_entity_poly.pdbx_seq_one_letter_code
_entity_poly.pdbx_strand_id
1 'polypeptide(L)'
;MEYPKITIEELVDVTSSKRIFMNDYVDNGVPFYRGKEIILKNKNDIIKEQLYISENKFYEIKQKYGTPKEGDILITAVGTLGVPYLVKNDDVFYFKDGNCIWLRNPITILVNQFLYFFFLTDTFNGILRSIEIGASQKAIT
;
A
#
# COMPACT_ATOMS: atom_id res chain seq x y z
N MET A 1 24.19 26.13 1.68
CA MET A 1 23.76 25.29 2.80
C MET A 1 23.19 23.99 2.26
N GLU A 2 23.81 22.89 2.61
CA GLU A 2 23.27 21.59 2.25
C GLU A 2 22.32 21.10 3.35
N TYR A 3 21.15 20.62 2.92
CA TYR A 3 20.21 19.99 3.83
C TYR A 3 20.61 18.53 4.04
N PRO A 4 20.46 17.98 5.25
CA PRO A 4 20.72 16.57 5.47
C PRO A 4 19.76 15.73 4.61
N LYS A 5 20.29 14.66 4.02
CA LYS A 5 19.49 13.70 3.26
C LYS A 5 19.13 12.56 4.18
N ILE A 6 17.82 12.29 4.28
CA ILE A 6 17.27 11.21 5.08
C ILE A 6 16.51 10.29 4.12
N THR A 7 16.75 9.00 4.20
CA THR A 7 16.00 8.03 3.39
C THR A 7 14.65 7.75 4.02
N ILE A 8 13.69 7.30 3.20
CA ILE A 8 12.37 6.90 3.68
C ILE A 8 12.51 5.78 4.72
N GLU A 9 13.43 4.85 4.51
CA GLU A 9 13.68 3.72 5.41
C GLU A 9 14.11 4.14 6.81
N GLU A 10 14.73 5.31 6.95
CA GLU A 10 15.10 5.86 8.26
C GLU A 10 13.89 6.42 9.02
N LEU A 11 12.81 6.75 8.31
CA LEU A 11 11.63 7.40 8.86
C LEU A 11 10.48 6.42 9.11
N VAL A 12 10.41 5.35 8.34
CA VAL A 12 9.29 4.43 8.34
C VAL A 12 9.75 3.06 7.86
N ASP A 13 9.07 2.00 8.28
CA ASP A 13 9.34 0.66 7.78
C ASP A 13 8.75 0.49 6.38
N VAL A 14 9.59 0.14 5.41
CA VAL A 14 9.19 -0.14 4.04
C VAL A 14 8.98 -1.64 3.91
N THR A 15 7.75 -2.06 3.75
CA THR A 15 7.38 -3.47 3.82
C THR A 15 6.44 -3.89 2.69
N SER A 16 6.10 -5.18 2.66
CA SER A 16 5.07 -5.74 1.78
C SER A 16 4.18 -6.67 2.60
N SER A 17 3.05 -7.06 2.02
CA SER A 17 2.17 -8.03 2.64
C SER A 17 2.70 -9.45 2.46
N LYS A 18 2.13 -10.38 3.23
CA LYS A 18 2.41 -11.81 3.09
C LYS A 18 1.54 -12.39 1.99
N ARG A 19 2.09 -13.37 1.27
CA ARG A 19 1.40 -13.97 0.12
C ARG A 19 0.10 -14.66 0.54
N ILE A 20 -0.95 -14.35 -0.19
CA ILE A 20 -2.24 -15.04 -0.13
C ILE A 20 -2.40 -15.83 -1.43
N PHE A 21 -2.70 -17.12 -1.32
CA PHE A 21 -2.89 -17.98 -2.48
C PHE A 21 -4.36 -17.98 -2.92
N MET A 22 -4.62 -18.30 -4.18
CA MET A 22 -5.98 -18.34 -4.70
C MET A 22 -6.88 -19.29 -3.90
N ASN A 23 -6.30 -20.35 -3.34
CA ASN A 23 -7.04 -21.30 -2.49
C ASN A 23 -7.52 -20.68 -1.17
N ASP A 24 -6.94 -19.55 -0.78
CA ASP A 24 -7.33 -18.84 0.45
C ASP A 24 -8.53 -17.91 0.25
N TYR A 25 -8.96 -17.70 -1.00
CA TYR A 25 -10.10 -16.82 -1.27
C TYR A 25 -11.41 -17.50 -0.83
N VAL A 26 -12.28 -16.71 -0.23
CA VAL A 26 -13.60 -17.16 0.25
C VAL A 26 -14.67 -16.22 -0.27
N ASP A 27 -15.94 -16.65 -0.20
CA ASP A 27 -17.06 -15.85 -0.71
C ASP A 27 -17.38 -14.65 0.17
N ASN A 28 -17.17 -14.78 1.47
CA ASN A 28 -17.41 -13.72 2.44
C ASN A 28 -16.33 -13.74 3.52
N GLY A 29 -15.91 -12.57 3.97
CA GLY A 29 -14.88 -12.47 4.99
C GLY A 29 -14.31 -11.07 5.05
N VAL A 30 -12.99 -10.99 5.17
CA VAL A 30 -12.25 -9.73 5.19
C VAL A 30 -11.88 -9.35 3.75
N PRO A 31 -12.16 -8.11 3.31
CA PRO A 31 -11.78 -7.66 1.96
C PRO A 31 -10.30 -7.85 1.68
N PHE A 32 -10.01 -8.35 0.48
CA PHE A 32 -8.66 -8.54 -0.02
C PHE A 32 -8.50 -7.74 -1.31
N TYR A 33 -7.57 -6.78 -1.32
CA TYR A 33 -7.41 -5.84 -2.41
C TYR A 33 -6.15 -6.11 -3.22
N ARG A 34 -6.29 -6.04 -4.55
CA ARG A 34 -5.15 -5.89 -5.46
C ARG A 34 -4.91 -4.39 -5.67
N GLY A 35 -3.85 -4.04 -6.39
CA GLY A 35 -3.56 -2.63 -6.66
C GLY A 35 -4.73 -1.86 -7.26
N LYS A 36 -5.47 -2.48 -8.17
CA LYS A 36 -6.64 -1.83 -8.81
C LYS A 36 -7.75 -1.51 -7.82
N GLU A 37 -8.01 -2.37 -6.83
CA GLU A 37 -9.03 -2.11 -5.81
C GLU A 37 -8.57 -1.02 -4.83
N ILE A 38 -7.27 -0.95 -4.54
CA ILE A 38 -6.72 0.15 -3.73
C ILE A 38 -6.95 1.48 -4.42
N ILE A 39 -6.75 1.55 -5.74
CA ILE A 39 -7.00 2.77 -6.51
C ILE A 39 -8.49 3.15 -6.45
N LEU A 40 -9.38 2.18 -6.64
CA LEU A 40 -10.83 2.40 -6.56
C LEU A 40 -11.23 2.90 -5.18
N LYS A 41 -10.71 2.27 -4.13
CA LYS A 41 -10.97 2.66 -2.75
C LYS A 41 -10.49 4.08 -2.47
N ASN A 42 -9.33 4.45 -3.01
CA ASN A 42 -8.79 5.81 -2.85
C ASN A 42 -9.70 6.87 -3.49
N LYS A 43 -10.41 6.52 -4.56
CA LYS A 43 -11.36 7.40 -5.26
C LYS A 43 -12.78 7.32 -4.71
N ASN A 44 -13.03 6.47 -3.71
CA ASN A 44 -14.36 6.14 -3.21
C ASN A 44 -15.26 5.55 -4.30
N ASP A 45 -14.66 4.84 -5.27
CA ASP A 45 -15.40 4.14 -6.31
C ASP A 45 -15.87 2.77 -5.83
N ILE A 46 -16.87 2.23 -6.52
CA ILE A 46 -17.44 0.92 -6.20
C ILE A 46 -16.52 -0.19 -6.68
N ILE A 47 -16.23 -1.16 -5.81
CA ILE A 47 -15.50 -2.36 -6.16
C ILE A 47 -16.53 -3.45 -6.51
N LYS A 48 -16.61 -3.78 -7.80
CA LYS A 48 -17.63 -4.73 -8.31
C LYS A 48 -17.27 -6.19 -8.05
N GLU A 49 -15.99 -6.52 -8.16
CA GLU A 49 -15.50 -7.90 -8.01
C GLU A 49 -14.63 -7.96 -6.74
N GLN A 50 -15.29 -7.95 -5.58
CA GLN A 50 -14.59 -7.96 -4.30
C GLN A 50 -14.09 -9.37 -3.98
N LEU A 51 -12.78 -9.48 -3.71
CA LEU A 51 -12.16 -10.69 -3.18
C LEU A 51 -12.14 -10.64 -1.66
N TYR A 52 -12.18 -11.81 -1.02
CA TYR A 52 -12.17 -11.93 0.45
C TYR A 52 -11.22 -13.03 0.89
N ILE A 53 -10.66 -12.86 2.08
CA ILE A 53 -10.01 -13.93 2.84
C ILE A 53 -10.81 -14.18 4.10
N SER A 54 -10.67 -15.38 4.69
CA SER A 54 -11.42 -15.70 5.91
C SER A 54 -10.95 -14.83 7.08
N GLU A 55 -11.85 -14.62 8.04
CA GLU A 55 -11.51 -13.91 9.28
C GLU A 55 -10.40 -14.62 10.03
N ASN A 56 -10.41 -15.95 10.06
CA ASN A 56 -9.37 -16.74 10.73
C ASN A 56 -8.01 -16.50 10.09
N LYS A 57 -7.93 -16.49 8.76
CA LYS A 57 -6.69 -16.20 8.03
C LYS A 57 -6.19 -14.79 8.33
N PHE A 58 -7.10 -13.83 8.32
CA PHE A 58 -6.77 -12.43 8.61
C PHE A 58 -6.21 -12.28 10.03
N TYR A 59 -6.86 -12.87 11.04
CA TYR A 59 -6.39 -12.78 12.42
C TYR A 59 -5.06 -13.50 12.63
N GLU A 60 -4.84 -14.64 11.97
CA GLU A 60 -3.56 -15.33 12.00
C GLU A 60 -2.43 -14.43 11.52
N ILE A 61 -2.64 -13.77 10.38
CA ILE A 61 -1.66 -12.84 9.80
C ILE A 61 -1.45 -11.64 10.73
N LYS A 62 -2.55 -11.09 11.26
CA LYS A 62 -2.52 -9.94 12.15
C LYS A 62 -1.66 -10.19 13.38
N GLN A 63 -1.79 -11.39 13.97
CA GLN A 63 -1.02 -11.74 15.16
C GLN A 63 0.45 -11.96 14.87
N LYS A 64 0.78 -12.56 13.72
CA LYS A 64 2.17 -12.88 13.38
C LYS A 64 2.93 -11.71 12.75
N TYR A 65 2.29 -10.96 11.89
CA TYR A 65 2.97 -9.97 11.04
C TYR A 65 2.35 -8.58 11.10
N GLY A 66 1.14 -8.47 11.66
CA GLY A 66 0.36 -7.24 11.58
C GLY A 66 -0.39 -7.10 10.27
N THR A 67 -1.37 -6.21 10.25
CA THR A 67 -2.19 -5.88 9.09
C THR A 67 -2.27 -4.35 8.98
N PRO A 68 -2.70 -3.80 7.81
CA PRO A 68 -2.80 -2.36 7.65
C PRO A 68 -3.64 -1.73 8.76
N LYS A 69 -3.13 -0.65 9.32
CA LYS A 69 -3.80 0.10 10.40
C LYS A 69 -3.77 1.59 10.10
N GLU A 70 -4.59 2.34 10.82
CA GLU A 70 -4.70 3.78 10.66
C GLU A 70 -3.33 4.45 10.59
N GLY A 71 -3.15 5.29 9.59
CA GLY A 71 -1.91 6.04 9.38
C GLY A 71 -0.88 5.33 8.50
N ASP A 72 -1.06 4.04 8.21
CA ASP A 72 -0.21 3.33 7.25
C ASP A 72 -0.46 3.86 5.85
N ILE A 73 0.55 3.78 4.97
CA ILE A 73 0.41 4.15 3.56
C ILE A 73 0.65 2.92 2.69
N LEU A 74 -0.23 2.70 1.72
CA LEU A 74 0.00 1.75 0.63
C LEU A 74 0.25 2.55 -0.64
N ILE A 75 1.31 2.21 -1.38
CA ILE A 75 1.63 2.85 -2.65
C ILE A 75 1.60 1.79 -3.73
N THR A 76 0.79 2.00 -4.77
CA THR A 76 0.71 1.03 -5.86
C THR A 76 2.05 0.87 -6.56
N ALA A 77 2.45 -0.39 -6.80
CA ALA A 77 3.77 -0.74 -7.31
C ALA A 77 3.72 -1.50 -8.64
N VAL A 78 2.54 -1.81 -9.15
CA VAL A 78 2.34 -2.55 -10.41
C VAL A 78 1.15 -1.94 -11.15
N GLY A 79 1.24 -1.83 -12.47
CA GLY A 79 0.21 -1.23 -13.30
C GLY A 79 0.26 0.29 -13.21
N THR A 80 -0.75 0.93 -12.64
CA THR A 80 -0.72 2.37 -12.36
C THR A 80 0.12 2.58 -11.10
N LEU A 81 1.31 3.15 -11.27
CA LEU A 81 2.31 3.26 -10.21
C LEU A 81 2.11 4.50 -9.34
N GLY A 82 2.50 4.36 -8.07
CA GLY A 82 2.69 5.51 -7.19
C GLY A 82 1.41 6.15 -6.67
N VAL A 83 0.27 5.46 -6.73
CA VAL A 83 -0.97 5.96 -6.15
C VAL A 83 -0.95 5.67 -4.64
N PRO A 84 -0.92 6.70 -3.79
CA PRO A 84 -0.89 6.47 -2.34
C PRO A 84 -2.30 6.31 -1.79
N TYR A 85 -2.43 5.41 -0.82
CA TYR A 85 -3.65 5.26 -0.02
C TYR A 85 -3.27 5.37 1.45
N LEU A 86 -3.87 6.33 2.15
CA LEU A 86 -3.69 6.49 3.59
C LEU A 86 -4.78 5.69 4.31
N VAL A 87 -4.37 4.69 5.08
CA VAL A 87 -5.29 3.78 5.77
C VAL A 87 -6.06 4.53 6.86
N LYS A 88 -7.38 4.34 6.88
CA LYS A 88 -8.30 5.02 7.80
C LYS A 88 -8.55 4.18 9.04
N ASN A 89 -9.07 4.82 10.07
CA ASN A 89 -9.31 4.21 11.38
C ASN A 89 -10.21 2.97 11.33
N ASP A 90 -11.24 2.99 10.48
CA ASP A 90 -12.23 1.91 10.38
C ASP A 90 -11.92 0.91 9.26
N ASP A 91 -10.78 1.04 8.59
CA ASP A 91 -10.39 0.13 7.52
C ASP A 91 -9.98 -1.23 8.09
N VAL A 92 -10.61 -2.28 7.58
CA VAL A 92 -10.25 -3.67 7.87
C VAL A 92 -10.12 -4.38 6.54
N PHE A 93 -8.88 -4.70 6.15
CA PHE A 93 -8.60 -5.35 4.86
C PHE A 93 -7.19 -5.94 4.85
N TYR A 94 -6.92 -6.78 3.86
CA TYR A 94 -5.56 -7.19 3.53
C TYR A 94 -5.33 -6.92 2.04
N PHE A 95 -4.10 -7.03 1.56
CA PHE A 95 -3.80 -6.71 0.16
C PHE A 95 -2.76 -7.66 -0.41
N LYS A 96 -2.75 -7.76 -1.76
CA LYS A 96 -1.89 -8.69 -2.48
C LYS A 96 -0.43 -8.25 -2.44
N ASP A 97 0.45 -9.20 -2.10
CA ASP A 97 1.89 -9.00 -2.10
C ASP A 97 2.38 -8.58 -3.50
N GLY A 98 3.36 -7.69 -3.53
CA GLY A 98 3.92 -7.17 -4.76
C GLY A 98 3.06 -6.11 -5.46
N ASN A 99 1.79 -5.94 -5.09
CA ASN A 99 0.91 -4.94 -5.70
C ASN A 99 1.09 -3.56 -5.09
N CYS A 100 1.47 -3.50 -3.82
CA CYS A 100 1.71 -2.24 -3.11
C CYS A 100 2.94 -2.33 -2.23
N ILE A 101 3.60 -1.20 -2.07
CA ILE A 101 4.60 -1.00 -1.02
C ILE A 101 3.85 -0.49 0.20
N TRP A 102 4.14 -1.05 1.36
CA TRP A 102 3.45 -0.75 2.61
C TRP A 102 4.41 -0.04 3.57
N LEU A 103 4.12 1.24 3.84
CA LEU A 103 4.88 2.07 4.77
C LEU A 103 4.18 2.06 6.12
N ARG A 104 4.86 1.52 7.14
CA ARG A 104 4.29 1.34 8.47
C ARG A 104 5.29 1.72 9.55
N ASN A 105 4.79 1.83 10.78
CA ASN A 105 5.60 2.15 11.97
C ASN A 105 6.47 3.40 11.78
N PRO A 106 5.89 4.56 11.38
CA PRO A 106 6.67 5.78 11.25
C PRO A 106 7.24 6.22 12.61
N ILE A 107 8.39 6.89 12.59
CA ILE A 107 9.01 7.41 13.82
C ILE A 107 8.09 8.40 14.54
N THR A 108 7.25 9.12 13.77
CA THR A 108 6.11 9.89 14.31
C THR A 108 4.94 9.78 13.33
N ILE A 109 3.72 9.97 13.84
CA ILE A 109 2.51 9.92 12.98
C ILE A 109 2.58 10.97 11.87
N LEU A 110 3.25 12.08 12.09
CA LEU A 110 3.37 13.17 11.11
C LEU A 110 4.17 12.75 9.87
N VAL A 111 5.09 11.78 10.00
CA VAL A 111 5.89 11.31 8.87
C VAL A 111 4.99 10.76 7.77
N ASN A 112 4.09 9.84 8.09
CA ASN A 112 3.22 9.25 7.07
C ASN A 112 2.23 10.25 6.51
N GLN A 113 1.72 11.18 7.32
CA GLN A 113 0.88 12.26 6.82
C GLN A 113 1.63 13.14 5.81
N PHE A 114 2.87 13.50 6.12
CA PHE A 114 3.71 14.26 5.20
C PHE A 114 4.00 13.46 3.92
N LEU A 115 4.40 12.21 4.04
CA LEU A 115 4.72 11.36 2.90
C LEU A 115 3.50 11.17 1.98
N TYR A 116 2.31 11.01 2.55
CA TYR A 116 1.10 10.89 1.76
C TYR A 116 0.92 12.09 0.82
N PHE A 117 1.05 13.31 1.35
CA PHE A 117 0.93 14.51 0.53
C PHE A 117 2.06 14.63 -0.47
N PHE A 118 3.28 14.26 -0.07
CA PHE A 118 4.42 14.28 -1.00
C PHE A 118 4.18 13.35 -2.21
N PHE A 119 3.62 12.17 -1.98
CA PHE A 119 3.33 11.23 -3.06
C PHE A 119 2.25 11.71 -4.03
N LEU A 120 1.49 12.72 -3.66
CA LEU A 120 0.51 13.36 -4.55
C LEU A 120 1.12 14.46 -5.41
N THR A 121 2.38 14.84 -5.18
CA THR A 121 3.00 15.97 -5.87
C THR A 121 3.46 15.62 -7.29
N ASP A 122 3.57 16.64 -8.13
CA ASP A 122 4.16 16.51 -9.48
C ASP A 122 5.64 16.12 -9.41
N THR A 123 6.36 16.57 -8.38
CA THR A 123 7.75 16.22 -8.17
C THR A 123 7.92 14.71 -8.04
N PHE A 124 7.12 14.07 -7.20
CA PHE A 124 7.18 12.62 -7.01
C PHE A 124 6.75 11.89 -8.29
N ASN A 125 5.67 12.32 -8.93
CA ASN A 125 5.19 11.73 -10.18
C ASN A 125 6.20 11.87 -11.31
N GLY A 126 6.94 12.97 -11.34
CA GLY A 126 8.05 13.15 -12.28
C GLY A 126 9.18 12.15 -12.08
N ILE A 127 9.54 11.89 -10.81
CA ILE A 127 10.56 10.88 -10.47
C ILE A 127 10.09 9.49 -10.92
N LEU A 128 8.83 9.13 -10.68
CA LEU A 128 8.27 7.85 -11.11
C LEU A 128 8.33 7.68 -12.63
N ARG A 129 7.95 8.71 -13.38
CA ARG A 129 8.00 8.67 -14.84
C ARG A 129 9.41 8.43 -15.37
N SER A 130 10.43 9.03 -14.75
CA SER A 130 11.81 8.83 -15.16
C SER A 130 12.28 7.39 -14.92
N ILE A 131 11.75 6.72 -13.90
CA ILE A 131 12.05 5.31 -13.62
C ILE A 131 11.32 4.39 -14.62
N GLU A 132 10.07 4.71 -14.98
CA GLU A 132 9.26 3.91 -15.90
C GLU A 132 9.84 3.83 -17.31
N ILE A 133 10.48 4.89 -17.78
CA ILE A 133 11.00 5.00 -19.17
C ILE A 133 11.93 3.83 -19.52
N GLY A 134 12.67 3.28 -18.55
CA GLY A 134 13.59 2.18 -18.78
C GLY A 134 13.00 0.79 -18.54
N ALA A 135 11.74 0.66 -18.17
CA ALA A 135 11.15 -0.60 -17.74
C ALA A 135 10.22 -1.19 -18.80
N SER A 136 10.34 -2.51 -19.04
CA SER A 136 9.43 -3.23 -19.94
C SER A 136 8.06 -3.50 -19.30
N GLN A 137 7.98 -3.48 -17.97
CA GLN A 137 6.75 -3.55 -17.20
C GLN A 137 6.75 -2.43 -16.17
N LYS A 138 5.57 -1.83 -15.96
CA LYS A 138 5.43 -0.78 -14.95
C LYS A 138 5.38 -1.41 -13.56
N ALA A 139 6.49 -1.34 -12.86
CA ALA A 139 6.59 -1.83 -11.48
C ALA A 139 7.61 -1.00 -10.70
N ILE A 140 7.40 -0.91 -9.39
CA ILE A 140 8.34 -0.33 -8.43
C ILE A 140 8.94 -1.48 -7.64
N THR A 141 10.27 -1.49 -7.56
CA THR A 141 11.00 -2.50 -6.79
C THR A 141 11.78 -1.87 -5.64
#